data_84a880fa9eace63b56e17986dd19fe47
#
_entry.id   84a880fa9eace63b56e17986dd19fe47
#
_cell.length_a   1.000
_cell.length_b   1.000
_cell.length_c   1.000
_cell.angle_alpha   90.00
_cell.angle_beta   90.00
_cell.angle_gamma   90.00
#
_symmetry.space_group_name_H-M   'P 1'
#
loop_
_entity.id
_entity.type
_entity.pdbx_description
1 polymer ?
#
loop_
_entity_poly.entity_id
_entity_poly.type
_entity_poly.pdbx_seq_one_letter_code
_entity_poly.pdbx_strand_id
1 'polypeptide(L)'
;MLTFSCQSAWAQVAGDTLSVACPLPRVVELCVDLDASASIDSAAGPLTFRWQMGDGTTLTGPVVSHCYTARRRYSVQLDVVDDKTGQVREAEKVIPVDFTQETVLNFAAGSDTIRVGQPVSFDAVDSQLPLCDNVVVLWDFRDGIVSNGRRVQHAFRRPGQYAVRMALRGNGPNDCPSSHCVSRIITVLPPKTP
;
A
#
# COMPACT_ATOMS: atom_id res chain seq x y z
N MET A 1 19.33 -59.95 -11.53
CA MET A 1 18.73 -59.47 -10.28
C MET A 1 19.02 -57.96 -10.18
N LEU A 2 18.13 -57.12 -10.71
CA LEU A 2 18.30 -55.67 -10.76
C LEU A 2 17.34 -55.06 -9.72
N THR A 3 17.90 -54.50 -8.68
CA THR A 3 17.18 -53.81 -7.61
C THR A 3 16.89 -52.39 -8.08
N PHE A 4 15.62 -52.08 -8.37
CA PHE A 4 15.14 -50.71 -8.57
C PHE A 4 15.01 -50.00 -7.21
N SER A 5 15.92 -49.08 -6.96
CA SER A 5 15.81 -48.14 -5.83
C SER A 5 14.86 -47.03 -6.24
N CYS A 6 13.69 -47.00 -5.63
CA CYS A 6 12.70 -45.90 -5.75
C CYS A 6 13.20 -44.73 -4.89
N GLN A 7 13.96 -43.81 -5.48
CA GLN A 7 14.23 -42.51 -4.86
C GLN A 7 13.01 -41.63 -5.02
N SER A 8 12.27 -41.48 -3.95
CA SER A 8 11.24 -40.44 -3.83
C SER A 8 11.90 -39.07 -3.94
N ALA A 9 11.75 -38.45 -5.10
CA ALA A 9 12.10 -37.08 -5.32
C ALA A 9 11.12 -36.20 -4.50
N TRP A 10 11.58 -35.78 -3.34
CA TRP A 10 10.93 -34.66 -2.63
C TRP A 10 11.11 -33.44 -3.51
N ALA A 11 10.03 -32.97 -4.09
CA ALA A 11 10.00 -31.68 -4.78
C ALA A 11 10.45 -30.62 -3.76
N GLN A 12 11.66 -30.11 -3.93
CA GLN A 12 12.10 -28.92 -3.24
C GLN A 12 11.16 -27.78 -3.69
N VAL A 13 10.24 -27.42 -2.81
CA VAL A 13 9.42 -26.21 -2.97
C VAL A 13 10.40 -25.05 -3.05
N ALA A 14 10.49 -24.47 -4.24
CA ALA A 14 11.36 -23.34 -4.52
C ALA A 14 11.13 -22.23 -3.49
N GLY A 15 12.23 -21.78 -2.90
CA GLY A 15 12.46 -20.57 -2.13
C GLY A 15 11.28 -20.04 -1.32
N ASP A 16 11.35 -20.29 -0.02
CA ASP A 16 10.45 -19.74 0.98
C ASP A 16 10.43 -18.20 0.91
N THR A 17 9.51 -17.65 0.11
CA THR A 17 9.30 -16.20 -0.03
C THR A 17 8.97 -15.52 1.31
N LEU A 18 8.66 -16.32 2.33
CA LEU A 18 8.30 -15.86 3.67
C LEU A 18 9.49 -15.87 4.64
N SER A 19 10.68 -16.27 4.19
CA SER A 19 11.91 -16.27 5.02
C SER A 19 12.49 -14.87 5.24
N VAL A 20 12.16 -13.91 4.36
CA VAL A 20 12.62 -12.53 4.46
C VAL A 20 11.86 -11.80 5.58
N ALA A 21 12.58 -10.96 6.35
CA ALA A 21 11.95 -10.08 7.33
C ALA A 21 11.01 -9.09 6.63
N CYS A 22 9.71 -9.19 6.90
CA CYS A 22 8.72 -8.28 6.35
C CYS A 22 8.62 -7.01 7.18
N PRO A 23 8.65 -5.81 6.57
CA PRO A 23 8.45 -4.56 7.29
C PRO A 23 7.01 -4.46 7.86
N LEU A 24 6.83 -3.54 8.79
CA LEU A 24 5.50 -3.14 9.22
C LEU A 24 4.76 -2.43 8.09
N PRO A 25 3.41 -2.50 8.05
CA PRO A 25 2.62 -1.72 7.12
C PRO A 25 2.93 -0.24 7.26
N ARG A 26 3.13 0.44 6.14
CA ARG A 26 3.34 1.89 6.13
C ARG A 26 2.03 2.58 5.80
N VAL A 27 1.70 3.60 6.58
CA VAL A 27 0.71 4.59 6.15
C VAL A 27 1.41 5.46 5.11
N VAL A 28 0.97 5.40 3.87
CA VAL A 28 1.47 6.27 2.81
C VAL A 28 0.57 7.49 2.77
N GLU A 29 1.13 8.63 3.12
CA GLU A 29 0.44 9.90 2.97
C GLU A 29 0.29 10.22 1.48
N LEU A 30 -0.92 10.57 1.07
CA LEU A 30 -1.24 10.94 -0.31
C LEU A 30 -1.11 12.46 -0.48
N CYS A 31 0.04 13.02 -0.12
CA CYS A 31 0.27 14.45 -0.10
C CYS A 31 1.21 14.88 -1.23
N VAL A 32 1.03 16.10 -1.70
CA VAL A 32 1.92 16.77 -2.66
C VAL A 32 2.24 18.17 -2.17
N ASP A 33 3.49 18.56 -2.35
CA ASP A 33 3.97 19.93 -2.17
C ASP A 33 4.23 20.52 -3.54
N LEU A 34 3.65 21.68 -3.79
CA LEU A 34 3.72 22.38 -5.08
C LEU A 34 4.32 23.77 -4.86
N ASP A 35 5.32 24.08 -5.65
CA ASP A 35 6.04 25.35 -5.57
C ASP A 35 6.09 26.00 -6.95
N ALA A 36 5.44 27.16 -7.10
CA ALA A 36 5.50 28.01 -8.28
C ALA A 36 6.40 29.25 -8.07
N SER A 37 7.07 29.39 -6.92
CA SER A 37 7.87 30.58 -6.60
C SER A 37 9.02 30.80 -7.59
N ALA A 38 9.61 29.75 -8.11
CA ALA A 38 10.64 29.82 -9.13
C ALA A 38 10.14 30.25 -10.52
N SER A 39 8.83 30.27 -10.74
CA SER A 39 8.20 30.69 -12.00
C SER A 39 7.78 32.15 -11.99
N ILE A 40 8.07 32.89 -10.92
CA ILE A 40 7.73 34.29 -10.77
C ILE A 40 8.81 35.12 -11.48
N ASP A 41 8.42 35.77 -12.58
CA ASP A 41 9.24 36.84 -13.15
C ASP A 41 9.18 38.03 -12.20
N SER A 42 10.30 38.44 -11.66
CA SER A 42 10.42 39.60 -10.75
C SER A 42 9.99 40.92 -11.40
N ALA A 43 9.95 40.97 -12.73
CA ALA A 43 9.46 42.12 -13.49
C ALA A 43 7.91 42.10 -13.69
N ALA A 44 7.29 40.93 -13.49
CA ALA A 44 5.83 40.84 -13.48
C ALA A 44 5.29 41.54 -12.23
N GLY A 45 4.15 42.19 -12.35
CA GLY A 45 3.48 42.80 -11.19
C GLY A 45 3.02 41.75 -10.16
N PRO A 46 2.21 42.16 -9.18
CA PRO A 46 1.66 41.24 -8.23
C PRO A 46 0.82 40.18 -8.97
N LEU A 47 1.10 38.90 -8.68
CA LEU A 47 0.43 37.75 -9.27
C LEU A 47 -0.24 36.92 -8.19
N THR A 48 -1.45 36.47 -8.45
CA THR A 48 -2.18 35.50 -7.63
C THR A 48 -2.11 34.13 -8.29
N PHE A 49 -1.63 33.15 -7.53
CA PHE A 49 -1.54 31.74 -7.94
C PHE A 49 -2.75 30.97 -7.40
N ARG A 50 -3.50 30.33 -8.27
CA ARG A 50 -4.66 29.53 -7.92
C ARG A 50 -4.46 28.11 -8.40
N TRP A 51 -4.49 27.15 -7.47
CA TRP A 51 -4.31 25.74 -7.72
C TRP A 51 -5.64 25.01 -7.64
N GLN A 52 -6.01 24.31 -8.70
CA GLN A 52 -7.14 23.39 -8.72
C GLN A 52 -6.58 21.98 -8.55
N MET A 53 -6.86 21.32 -7.39
CA MET A 53 -6.19 20.09 -7.00
C MET A 53 -6.72 18.82 -7.68
N GLY A 54 -7.80 18.94 -8.49
CA GLY A 54 -8.38 17.82 -9.23
C GLY A 54 -9.31 16.92 -8.41
N ASP A 55 -9.51 17.23 -7.13
CA ASP A 55 -10.48 16.58 -6.23
C ASP A 55 -11.62 17.51 -5.81
N GLY A 56 -11.68 18.70 -6.40
CA GLY A 56 -12.62 19.78 -6.06
C GLY A 56 -12.05 20.83 -5.12
N THR A 57 -10.85 20.59 -4.56
CA THR A 57 -10.16 21.56 -3.70
C THR A 57 -9.47 22.61 -4.54
N THR A 58 -9.54 23.88 -4.08
CA THR A 58 -8.79 25.00 -4.66
C THR A 58 -7.95 25.65 -3.57
N LEU A 59 -6.67 25.88 -3.87
CA LEU A 59 -5.70 26.55 -2.98
C LEU A 59 -5.15 27.79 -3.65
N THR A 60 -4.65 28.73 -2.84
CA THR A 60 -4.09 29.99 -3.34
C THR A 60 -2.71 30.23 -2.70
N GLY A 61 -1.78 30.69 -3.49
CA GLY A 61 -0.43 31.01 -3.05
C GLY A 61 0.64 30.43 -3.97
N PRO A 62 1.87 30.96 -3.90
CA PRO A 62 2.97 30.45 -4.72
C PRO A 62 3.46 29.06 -4.27
N VAL A 63 3.32 28.73 -2.99
CA VAL A 63 3.66 27.43 -2.40
C VAL A 63 2.45 26.89 -1.68
N VAL A 64 2.05 25.66 -1.98
CA VAL A 64 0.88 25.00 -1.37
C VAL A 64 1.19 23.53 -1.09
N SER A 65 0.56 22.97 -0.05
CA SER A 65 0.56 21.56 0.26
C SER A 65 -0.86 21.03 0.29
N HIS A 66 -1.09 19.83 -0.25
CA HIS A 66 -2.41 19.21 -0.27
C HIS A 66 -2.31 17.70 -0.10
N CYS A 67 -3.22 17.14 0.73
CA CYS A 67 -3.33 15.71 0.96
C CYS A 67 -4.66 15.19 0.44
N TYR A 68 -4.62 14.16 -0.38
CA TYR A 68 -5.78 13.52 -0.97
C TYR A 68 -6.30 12.39 -0.09
N THR A 69 -7.60 12.16 -0.15
CA THR A 69 -8.27 11.10 0.62
C THR A 69 -8.34 9.76 -0.11
N ALA A 70 -8.18 9.77 -1.43
CA ALA A 70 -8.27 8.58 -2.26
C ALA A 70 -7.03 8.38 -3.12
N ARG A 71 -6.60 7.12 -3.24
CA ARG A 71 -5.48 6.71 -4.06
C ARG A 71 -5.91 6.56 -5.51
N ARG A 72 -5.71 7.61 -6.32
CA ARG A 72 -6.04 7.65 -7.76
C ARG A 72 -5.14 8.65 -8.49
N ARG A 73 -5.37 8.81 -9.77
CA ARG A 73 -4.76 9.88 -10.56
C ARG A 73 -5.54 11.18 -10.39
N TYR A 74 -4.80 12.27 -10.24
CA TYR A 74 -5.33 13.63 -10.20
C TYR A 74 -4.62 14.48 -11.24
N SER A 75 -5.30 15.49 -11.74
CA SER A 75 -4.73 16.52 -12.60
C SER A 75 -4.77 17.83 -11.82
N VAL A 76 -3.61 18.29 -11.39
CA VAL A 76 -3.50 19.59 -10.71
C VAL A 76 -3.28 20.65 -11.76
N GLN A 77 -4.08 21.71 -11.72
CA GLN A 77 -3.99 22.83 -12.64
C GLN A 77 -3.60 24.09 -11.87
N LEU A 78 -2.64 24.85 -12.41
CA LEU A 78 -2.26 26.16 -11.92
C LEU A 78 -2.81 27.23 -12.87
N ASP A 79 -3.62 28.13 -12.34
CA ASP A 79 -4.03 29.36 -12.98
C ASP A 79 -3.27 30.53 -12.35
N VAL A 80 -2.83 31.48 -13.18
CA VAL A 80 -2.12 32.67 -12.72
C VAL A 80 -2.93 33.90 -13.08
N VAL A 81 -3.22 34.70 -12.09
CA VAL A 81 -3.97 36.00 -12.25
C VAL A 81 -3.00 37.16 -12.10
N ASP A 82 -2.98 38.04 -13.07
CA ASP A 82 -2.30 39.33 -12.96
C ASP A 82 -3.22 40.31 -12.19
N ASP A 83 -2.86 40.68 -10.98
CA ASP A 83 -3.68 41.48 -10.08
C ASP A 83 -3.82 42.93 -10.55
N LYS A 84 -2.96 43.41 -11.47
CA LYS A 84 -3.08 44.76 -12.03
C LYS A 84 -4.07 44.84 -13.17
N THR A 85 -4.09 43.83 -14.02
CA THR A 85 -4.90 43.81 -15.24
C THR A 85 -6.16 42.96 -15.09
N GLY A 86 -6.22 42.10 -14.08
CA GLY A 86 -7.29 41.12 -13.89
C GLY A 86 -7.22 39.97 -14.92
N GLN A 87 -6.19 39.93 -15.75
CA GLN A 87 -6.01 38.86 -16.75
C GLN A 87 -5.72 37.53 -16.07
N VAL A 88 -6.48 36.51 -16.44
CA VAL A 88 -6.26 35.12 -15.97
C VAL A 88 -5.59 34.32 -17.06
N ARG A 89 -4.48 33.69 -16.74
CA ARG A 89 -3.85 32.65 -17.53
C ARG A 89 -4.30 31.32 -16.96
N GLU A 90 -5.30 30.72 -17.60
CA GLU A 90 -5.83 29.41 -17.20
C GLU A 90 -4.88 28.30 -17.63
N ALA A 91 -4.75 27.29 -16.80
CA ALA A 91 -3.92 26.11 -17.06
C ALA A 91 -2.48 26.45 -17.45
N GLU A 92 -1.89 27.50 -16.86
CA GLU A 92 -0.47 27.89 -17.09
C GLU A 92 0.45 26.68 -16.90
N LYS A 93 0.06 25.79 -15.95
CA LYS A 93 0.71 24.51 -15.74
C LYS A 93 -0.31 23.45 -15.36
N VAL A 94 -0.16 22.27 -15.94
CA VAL A 94 -0.93 21.07 -15.56
C VAL A 94 0.05 19.98 -15.11
N ILE A 95 -0.13 19.51 -13.88
CA ILE A 95 0.76 18.54 -13.23
C ILE A 95 -0.03 17.27 -12.98
N PRO A 96 0.33 16.13 -13.63
CA PRO A 96 -0.26 14.85 -13.28
C PRO A 96 0.30 14.36 -11.95
N VAL A 97 -0.58 14.04 -11.02
CA VAL A 97 -0.25 13.40 -9.75
C VAL A 97 -0.83 12.00 -9.76
N ASP A 98 0.02 10.98 -9.69
CA ASP A 98 -0.40 9.59 -9.82
C ASP A 98 0.00 8.78 -8.58
N PHE A 99 -0.96 8.50 -7.72
CA PHE A 99 -0.79 7.65 -6.55
C PHE A 99 -1.05 6.15 -6.84
N THR A 100 -1.28 5.77 -8.10
CA THR A 100 -1.59 4.37 -8.45
C THR A 100 -0.36 3.54 -8.78
N GLN A 101 0.80 4.17 -8.96
CA GLN A 101 2.03 3.51 -9.43
C GLN A 101 2.75 2.70 -8.34
N GLU A 102 2.55 3.04 -7.07
CA GLU A 102 3.24 2.35 -6.00
C GLU A 102 2.45 1.14 -5.51
N THR A 103 3.13 0.00 -5.41
CA THR A 103 2.60 -1.15 -4.70
C THR A 103 2.67 -0.88 -3.21
N VAL A 104 1.51 -0.78 -2.58
CA VAL A 104 1.41 -0.59 -1.13
C VAL A 104 0.72 -1.81 -0.54
N LEU A 105 1.44 -2.54 0.32
CA LEU A 105 0.87 -3.63 1.08
C LEU A 105 0.45 -3.15 2.45
N ASN A 106 -0.81 -3.38 2.75
CA ASN A 106 -1.39 -3.18 4.06
C ASN A 106 -2.48 -4.22 4.28
N PHE A 107 -2.75 -4.53 5.53
CA PHE A 107 -3.89 -5.36 5.88
C PHE A 107 -4.50 -4.92 7.20
N ALA A 108 -5.82 -5.05 7.28
CA ALA A 108 -6.57 -4.89 8.51
C ALA A 108 -6.65 -6.24 9.23
N ALA A 109 -6.52 -6.20 10.55
CA ALA A 109 -6.91 -7.29 11.43
C ALA A 109 -8.12 -6.84 12.25
N GLY A 110 -9.08 -7.71 12.45
CA GLY A 110 -10.27 -7.39 13.24
C GLY A 110 -9.95 -6.96 14.68
N SER A 111 -8.81 -7.42 15.22
CA SER A 111 -8.22 -6.96 16.48
C SER A 111 -6.75 -7.36 16.53
N ASP A 112 -5.90 -6.53 17.13
CA ASP A 112 -4.48 -6.84 17.40
C ASP A 112 -4.30 -7.60 18.71
N THR A 113 -5.35 -7.66 19.54
CA THR A 113 -5.34 -8.43 20.80
C THR A 113 -6.59 -9.31 20.86
N ILE A 114 -6.36 -10.61 20.94
CA ILE A 114 -7.41 -11.65 20.96
C ILE A 114 -7.11 -12.67 22.03
N ARG A 115 -8.00 -13.65 22.23
CA ARG A 115 -7.80 -14.80 23.12
C ARG A 115 -7.62 -16.08 22.32
N VAL A 116 -6.98 -17.06 22.95
CA VAL A 116 -6.84 -18.41 22.38
C VAL A 116 -8.21 -18.92 21.92
N GLY A 117 -8.27 -19.46 20.70
CA GLY A 117 -9.47 -19.99 20.07
C GLY A 117 -10.43 -18.95 19.50
N GLN A 118 -10.22 -17.67 19.76
CA GLN A 118 -11.04 -16.60 19.17
C GLN A 118 -10.65 -16.40 17.70
N PRO A 119 -11.62 -16.52 16.75
CA PRO A 119 -11.34 -16.25 15.35
C PRO A 119 -11.12 -14.75 15.12
N VAL A 120 -10.13 -14.43 14.32
CA VAL A 120 -9.84 -13.07 13.86
C VAL A 120 -9.81 -13.04 12.34
N SER A 121 -10.41 -12.02 11.76
CA SER A 121 -10.40 -11.80 10.31
C SER A 121 -9.19 -10.95 9.92
N PHE A 122 -8.54 -11.35 8.83
CA PHE A 122 -7.48 -10.60 8.17
C PHE A 122 -7.96 -10.22 6.78
N ASP A 123 -7.77 -8.97 6.38
CA ASP A 123 -8.27 -8.42 5.13
C ASP A 123 -7.19 -7.57 4.45
N ALA A 124 -6.87 -7.93 3.21
CA ALA A 124 -5.90 -7.23 2.36
C ALA A 124 -6.54 -6.07 1.57
N VAL A 125 -7.72 -5.58 1.97
CA VAL A 125 -8.50 -4.59 1.22
C VAL A 125 -7.76 -3.27 1.02
N ASP A 126 -6.95 -2.87 2.01
CA ASP A 126 -6.18 -1.64 1.97
C ASP A 126 -4.88 -1.76 1.17
N SER A 127 -4.63 -2.94 0.59
CA SER A 127 -3.46 -3.17 -0.23
C SER A 127 -3.70 -2.71 -1.66
N GLN A 128 -2.81 -1.86 -2.18
CA GLN A 128 -2.71 -1.61 -3.60
C GLN A 128 -1.82 -2.68 -4.22
N LEU A 129 -2.45 -3.60 -4.93
CA LEU A 129 -1.75 -4.67 -5.61
C LEU A 129 -1.13 -4.16 -6.91
N PRO A 130 0.04 -4.69 -7.32
CA PRO A 130 0.61 -4.36 -8.62
C PRO A 130 -0.32 -4.81 -9.75
N LEU A 131 -0.25 -4.12 -10.89
CA LEU A 131 -0.97 -4.46 -12.11
C LEU A 131 -0.30 -5.67 -12.79
N CYS A 132 -0.30 -6.80 -12.13
CA CYS A 132 0.22 -8.04 -12.67
C CYS A 132 -0.86 -9.12 -12.67
N ASP A 133 -0.78 -10.01 -13.66
CA ASP A 133 -1.71 -11.10 -13.78
C ASP A 133 -1.53 -12.13 -12.66
N ASN A 134 -2.64 -12.68 -12.18
CA ASN A 134 -2.66 -13.81 -11.23
C ASN A 134 -1.94 -13.57 -9.89
N VAL A 135 -2.13 -12.41 -9.27
CA VAL A 135 -1.60 -12.14 -7.93
C VAL A 135 -2.35 -12.95 -6.89
N VAL A 136 -1.62 -13.75 -6.12
CA VAL A 136 -2.13 -14.49 -4.96
C VAL A 136 -1.68 -13.81 -3.68
N VAL A 137 -2.62 -13.53 -2.78
CA VAL A 137 -2.33 -13.07 -1.42
C VAL A 137 -2.09 -14.29 -0.53
N LEU A 138 -0.95 -14.35 0.10
CA LEU A 138 -0.53 -15.42 1.02
C LEU A 138 -0.43 -14.89 2.44
N TRP A 139 -0.87 -15.70 3.40
CA TRP A 139 -0.80 -15.40 4.82
C TRP A 139 0.03 -16.46 5.53
N ASP A 140 0.98 -16.02 6.37
CA ASP A 140 1.71 -16.85 7.32
C ASP A 140 1.41 -16.35 8.73
N PHE A 141 0.70 -17.14 9.52
CA PHE A 141 0.30 -16.79 10.88
C PHE A 141 1.40 -17.03 11.91
N ARG A 142 2.54 -17.57 11.50
CA ARG A 142 3.69 -17.88 12.35
C ARG A 142 3.39 -18.89 13.48
N ASP A 143 2.34 -19.66 13.34
CA ASP A 143 1.97 -20.80 14.20
C ASP A 143 2.03 -22.16 13.46
N GLY A 144 2.61 -22.14 12.25
CA GLY A 144 2.72 -23.30 11.35
C GLY A 144 1.58 -23.41 10.35
N ILE A 145 0.63 -22.46 10.35
CA ILE A 145 -0.49 -22.42 9.39
C ILE A 145 -0.27 -21.30 8.39
N VAL A 146 -0.48 -21.60 7.12
CA VAL A 146 -0.50 -20.67 6.01
C VAL A 146 -1.87 -20.73 5.32
N SER A 147 -2.29 -19.61 4.73
CA SER A 147 -3.55 -19.51 4.00
C SER A 147 -3.38 -18.62 2.77
N ASN A 148 -4.37 -18.63 1.89
CA ASN A 148 -4.41 -17.75 0.73
C ASN A 148 -5.78 -17.09 0.58
N GLY A 149 -5.80 -15.95 -0.10
CA GLY A 149 -7.02 -15.18 -0.35
C GLY A 149 -6.91 -13.76 0.18
N ARG A 150 -7.75 -12.87 -0.37
CA ARG A 150 -7.76 -11.45 0.04
C ARG A 150 -8.32 -11.26 1.46
N ARG A 151 -9.26 -12.12 1.86
CA ARG A 151 -9.83 -12.14 3.20
C ARG A 151 -9.78 -13.56 3.75
N VAL A 152 -9.23 -13.72 4.96
CA VAL A 152 -9.11 -15.00 5.66
C VAL A 152 -9.48 -14.85 7.11
N GLN A 153 -9.86 -15.97 7.75
CA GLN A 153 -10.04 -16.05 9.20
C GLN A 153 -9.07 -17.05 9.79
N HIS A 154 -8.56 -16.74 10.96
CA HIS A 154 -7.65 -17.60 11.68
C HIS A 154 -7.91 -17.56 13.19
N ALA A 155 -7.70 -18.67 13.88
CA ALA A 155 -7.78 -18.77 15.33
C ALA A 155 -6.52 -19.44 15.89
N PHE A 156 -5.78 -18.70 16.72
CA PHE A 156 -4.55 -19.18 17.33
C PHE A 156 -4.85 -20.15 18.49
N ARG A 157 -4.06 -21.22 18.56
CA ARG A 157 -4.28 -22.29 19.54
C ARG A 157 -3.47 -22.13 20.83
N ARG A 158 -2.49 -21.23 20.85
CA ARG A 158 -1.60 -20.97 22.00
C ARG A 158 -1.49 -19.48 22.25
N PRO A 159 -1.33 -19.05 23.53
CA PRO A 159 -1.05 -17.67 23.83
C PRO A 159 0.35 -17.30 23.35
N GLY A 160 0.57 -16.03 23.00
CA GLY A 160 1.85 -15.53 22.52
C GLY A 160 1.70 -14.31 21.63
N GLN A 161 2.82 -13.85 21.08
CA GLN A 161 2.86 -12.81 20.06
C GLN A 161 3.23 -13.45 18.72
N TYR A 162 2.41 -13.15 17.71
CA TYR A 162 2.56 -13.70 16.37
C TYR A 162 2.78 -12.56 15.37
N ALA A 163 3.94 -12.56 14.72
CA ALA A 163 4.21 -11.64 13.62
C ALA A 163 3.52 -12.16 12.34
N VAL A 164 2.21 -11.98 12.25
CA VAL A 164 1.42 -12.38 11.09
C VAL A 164 1.95 -11.66 9.85
N ARG A 165 2.21 -12.41 8.80
CA ARG A 165 2.74 -11.90 7.54
C ARG A 165 1.72 -12.05 6.43
N MET A 166 1.61 -11.01 5.62
CA MET A 166 0.94 -11.05 4.33
C MET A 166 1.97 -10.84 3.24
N ALA A 167 1.96 -11.68 2.22
CA ALA A 167 2.84 -11.58 1.06
C ALA A 167 2.04 -11.70 -0.23
N LEU A 168 2.58 -11.13 -1.31
CA LEU A 168 2.06 -11.32 -2.66
C LEU A 168 2.94 -12.30 -3.42
N ARG A 169 2.31 -13.18 -4.18
CA ARG A 169 2.94 -14.04 -5.16
C ARG A 169 2.26 -13.86 -6.51
N GLY A 170 3.02 -13.48 -7.52
CA GLY A 170 2.57 -13.50 -8.91
C GLY A 170 2.83 -14.87 -9.54
N ASN A 171 1.88 -15.35 -10.35
CA ASN A 171 2.03 -16.57 -11.16
C ASN A 171 1.79 -16.17 -12.62
N GLY A 172 2.83 -15.83 -13.37
CA GLY A 172 2.67 -15.49 -14.79
C GLY A 172 4.00 -15.22 -15.47
N PRO A 173 4.03 -15.19 -16.82
CA PRO A 173 5.24 -14.90 -17.58
C PRO A 173 5.78 -13.47 -17.41
N ASN A 174 4.96 -12.57 -16.89
CA ASN A 174 5.35 -11.23 -16.43
C ASN A 174 5.34 -11.27 -14.90
N ASP A 175 6.33 -11.96 -14.32
CA ASP A 175 6.48 -12.06 -12.88
C ASP A 175 6.39 -10.67 -12.26
N CYS A 176 5.41 -10.49 -11.39
CA CYS A 176 5.45 -9.38 -10.47
C CYS A 176 6.80 -9.41 -9.79
N PRO A 177 7.59 -8.34 -9.85
CA PRO A 177 8.87 -8.33 -9.18
C PRO A 177 8.67 -8.71 -7.72
N SER A 178 9.16 -9.87 -7.41
CA SER A 178 9.43 -10.55 -6.14
C SER A 178 8.96 -9.87 -4.86
N SER A 179 8.24 -10.65 -4.08
CA SER A 179 8.19 -10.62 -2.60
C SER A 179 7.98 -9.25 -1.96
N HIS A 180 6.87 -8.60 -2.26
CA HIS A 180 6.36 -7.59 -1.36
C HIS A 180 5.67 -8.30 -0.20
N CYS A 181 6.11 -8.03 1.02
CA CYS A 181 5.44 -8.54 2.22
C CYS A 181 5.35 -7.47 3.29
N VAL A 182 4.36 -7.62 4.16
CA VAL A 182 4.21 -6.81 5.38
C VAL A 182 3.90 -7.72 6.55
N SER A 183 4.23 -7.29 7.77
CA SER A 183 3.92 -8.02 8.99
C SER A 183 3.27 -7.14 10.03
N ARG A 184 2.42 -7.73 10.87
CA ARG A 184 1.76 -7.08 12.00
C ARG A 184 1.76 -8.01 13.19
N ILE A 185 2.00 -7.48 14.39
CA ILE A 185 2.00 -8.28 15.62
C ILE A 185 0.55 -8.46 16.08
N ILE A 186 0.16 -9.71 16.29
CA ILE A 186 -1.10 -10.09 16.95
C ILE A 186 -0.76 -10.69 18.30
N THR A 187 -1.32 -10.14 19.35
CA THR A 187 -1.16 -10.63 20.74
C THR A 187 -2.32 -11.55 21.08
N VAL A 188 -2.00 -12.79 21.41
CA VAL A 188 -2.97 -13.82 21.80
C VAL A 188 -2.87 -14.05 23.31
N LEU A 189 -3.89 -13.66 24.03
CA LEU A 189 -4.00 -13.83 25.47
C LEU A 189 -4.48 -15.26 25.83
N PRO A 190 -4.17 -15.76 27.02
CA PRO A 190 -4.73 -17.00 27.53
C PRO A 190 -6.27 -17.00 27.48
N PRO A 191 -6.93 -18.17 27.48
CA PRO A 191 -8.38 -18.24 27.62
C PRO A 191 -8.81 -17.56 28.91
N LYS A 192 -10.05 -17.02 28.96
CA LYS A 192 -10.60 -16.54 30.23
C LYS A 192 -10.71 -17.75 31.18
N THR A 193 -10.10 -17.65 32.32
CA THR A 193 -10.39 -18.57 33.44
C THR A 193 -11.88 -18.39 33.80
N PRO A 194 -12.61 -19.47 34.01
CA PRO A 194 -14.02 -19.39 34.41
C PRO A 194 -14.17 -18.72 35.78
#